data_616c376729c9fd5ce430ccc095539f25
#
_entry.id   616c376729c9fd5ce430ccc095539f25
#
_cell.length_a   1.000
_cell.length_b   1.000
_cell.length_c   1.000
_cell.angle_alpha   90.00
_cell.angle_beta   90.00
_cell.angle_gamma   90.00
#
_symmetry.space_group_name_H-M   'P 1'
#
loop_
_entity.id
_entity.type
_entity.pdbx_description
1 polymer ?
#
loop_
_entity_poly.entity_id
_entity_poly.type
_entity_poly.pdbx_seq_one_letter_code
_entity_poly.pdbx_strand_id
1 'polypeptide(L)'
;MNTMALWRSTFIVSAMTMLSRVLGLVRDMVLLNVFGAGKDFDTFVVAFRIPNFFRRLFAEGAFSQAFIPVLTEYKTTKLHAEVQILISRVFGCLLMVMSLLTLISMIIAPVILYVYAPGFHNDPAKFDLAVDMFRLTIPYLMFMSLTAFASSILNSYGSFASPAFSPVLLNVAMIAGAWWLAPHMAQPIMALGWAVVAAGVLQLAIQIPELWNKKLLIPPKVDFKHEGVDRILKLMLPALFGVSVTQINLLLNTIWASFMQDGSVSWLYSAERMTELPLGLIGVAIGTVILPSLSVSKAEQDQAKFRRMLDWAARVIVLVGVPASIALFMLSTPIIQALFQHGAFDARDTQMTAMALQCMSGGVLAFMLIKVFAPGFYAIQDNTPPVRVGLMAVAANAILNVIFIGIFKLIDWQAEHMALAIASSGSALVNAGMLYFYLHKKNIFRFGAHWKKLFVQFAIANIVMIGALWFALNWYDGTASQWLRILEVVGLCLVGIVAYGIALLAAGFRPRHLKH
;
A
#
# COMPACT_ATOMS: atom_id res chain seq x y z
N MET A 1 1.67 -2.80 31.67
CA MET A 1 0.43 -3.22 30.98
C MET A 1 0.24 -4.72 31.20
N ASN A 2 -0.94 -5.18 31.62
CA ASN A 2 -1.25 -6.59 31.81
C ASN A 2 -1.15 -7.31 30.46
N THR A 3 -0.52 -8.49 30.41
CA THR A 3 -0.40 -9.32 29.18
C THR A 3 -1.75 -9.54 28.51
N MET A 4 -2.82 -9.71 29.28
CA MET A 4 -4.18 -9.88 28.76
C MET A 4 -4.72 -8.62 28.06
N ALA A 5 -4.37 -7.42 28.53
CA ALA A 5 -4.75 -6.15 27.86
C ALA A 5 -4.00 -5.97 26.52
N LEU A 6 -2.74 -6.38 26.45
CA LEU A 6 -1.95 -6.40 25.21
C LEU A 6 -2.55 -7.33 24.17
N TRP A 7 -2.90 -8.56 24.56
CA TRP A 7 -3.55 -9.53 23.66
C TRP A 7 -4.88 -9.01 23.12
N ARG A 8 -5.71 -8.42 23.99
CA ARG A 8 -7.01 -7.83 23.58
C ARG A 8 -6.81 -6.68 22.58
N SER A 9 -5.87 -5.78 22.83
CA SER A 9 -5.57 -4.66 21.94
C SER A 9 -5.05 -5.15 20.58
N THR A 10 -4.14 -6.10 20.57
CA THR A 10 -3.60 -6.72 19.34
C THR A 10 -4.70 -7.38 18.54
N PHE A 11 -5.59 -8.13 19.19
CA PHE A 11 -6.73 -8.77 18.53
C PHE A 11 -7.68 -7.75 17.89
N ILE A 12 -8.04 -6.68 18.61
CA ILE A 12 -8.90 -5.61 18.09
C ILE A 12 -8.27 -4.96 16.86
N VAL A 13 -6.99 -4.56 16.94
CA VAL A 13 -6.29 -3.94 15.81
C VAL A 13 -6.22 -4.88 14.61
N SER A 14 -5.90 -6.16 14.83
CA SER A 14 -5.83 -7.14 13.75
C SER A 14 -7.19 -7.39 13.09
N ALA A 15 -8.25 -7.52 13.90
CA ALA A 15 -9.61 -7.71 13.39
C ALA A 15 -10.10 -6.49 12.59
N MET A 16 -9.86 -5.27 13.08
CA MET A 16 -10.23 -4.03 12.37
C MET A 16 -9.42 -3.85 11.09
N THR A 17 -8.14 -4.21 11.10
CA THR A 17 -7.29 -4.18 9.91
C THR A 17 -7.79 -5.17 8.85
N MET A 18 -8.15 -6.40 9.26
CA MET A 18 -8.72 -7.39 8.35
C MET A 18 -10.05 -6.91 7.76
N LEU A 19 -10.94 -6.41 8.61
CA LEU A 19 -12.22 -5.83 8.20
C LEU A 19 -12.01 -4.70 7.17
N SER A 20 -11.08 -3.77 7.44
CA SER A 20 -10.76 -2.68 6.52
C SER A 20 -10.22 -3.18 5.18
N ARG A 21 -9.42 -4.24 5.16
CA ARG A 21 -8.90 -4.85 3.91
C ARG A 21 -10.00 -5.50 3.08
N VAL A 22 -10.87 -6.28 3.73
CA VAL A 22 -12.02 -6.90 3.06
C VAL A 22 -12.96 -5.84 2.51
N LEU A 23 -13.32 -4.84 3.32
CA LEU A 23 -14.16 -3.73 2.87
C LEU A 23 -13.48 -2.89 1.79
N GLY A 24 -12.15 -2.77 1.79
CA GLY A 24 -11.41 -2.13 0.72
C GLY A 24 -11.56 -2.85 -0.62
N LEU A 25 -11.54 -4.19 -0.63
CA LEU A 25 -11.79 -4.98 -1.81
C LEU A 25 -13.25 -4.85 -2.29
N VAL A 26 -14.21 -4.96 -1.35
CA VAL A 26 -15.64 -4.76 -1.67
C VAL A 26 -15.89 -3.36 -2.24
N ARG A 27 -15.27 -2.33 -1.67
CA ARG A 27 -15.33 -0.96 -2.20
C ARG A 27 -14.85 -0.92 -3.65
N ASP A 28 -13.66 -1.47 -3.94
CA ASP A 28 -13.11 -1.44 -5.29
C ASP A 28 -14.01 -2.20 -6.29
N MET A 29 -14.60 -3.33 -5.87
CA MET A 29 -15.62 -4.04 -6.66
C MET A 29 -16.84 -3.16 -6.96
N VAL A 30 -17.37 -2.48 -5.96
CA VAL A 30 -18.54 -1.59 -6.11
C VAL A 30 -18.20 -0.39 -7.01
N LEU A 31 -17.05 0.25 -6.82
CA LEU A 31 -16.65 1.41 -7.60
C LEU A 31 -16.48 1.06 -9.09
N LEU A 32 -15.81 -0.04 -9.38
CA LEU A 32 -15.61 -0.50 -10.76
C LEU A 32 -16.90 -0.99 -11.40
N ASN A 33 -17.80 -1.59 -10.61
CA ASN A 33 -19.13 -1.96 -11.09
C ASN A 33 -19.95 -0.73 -11.51
N VAL A 34 -19.93 0.34 -10.70
CA VAL A 34 -20.74 1.55 -10.93
C VAL A 34 -20.14 2.43 -12.02
N PHE A 35 -18.83 2.64 -12.03
CA PHE A 35 -18.17 3.63 -12.87
C PHE A 35 -17.37 3.02 -14.04
N GLY A 36 -17.05 1.71 -13.99
CA GLY A 36 -16.17 1.06 -14.97
C GLY A 36 -14.71 1.53 -14.86
N ALA A 37 -13.91 1.12 -15.84
CA ALA A 37 -12.55 1.63 -16.03
C ALA A 37 -12.53 2.54 -17.26
N GLY A 38 -12.54 3.84 -17.06
CA GLY A 38 -12.63 4.81 -18.14
C GLY A 38 -12.25 6.21 -17.69
N LYS A 39 -12.55 7.19 -18.54
CA LYS A 39 -12.19 8.60 -18.37
C LYS A 39 -12.53 9.14 -16.97
N ASP A 40 -13.74 8.89 -16.49
CA ASP A 40 -14.22 9.44 -15.22
C ASP A 40 -13.50 8.80 -14.03
N PHE A 41 -13.36 7.47 -14.03
CA PHE A 41 -12.68 6.77 -12.93
C PHE A 41 -11.17 7.05 -12.93
N ASP A 42 -10.54 7.16 -14.10
CA ASP A 42 -9.15 7.62 -14.23
C ASP A 42 -8.95 8.97 -13.54
N THR A 43 -9.89 9.90 -13.77
CA THR A 43 -9.88 11.25 -13.18
C THR A 43 -9.93 11.19 -11.66
N PHE A 44 -10.83 10.36 -11.12
CA PHE A 44 -10.92 10.16 -9.67
C PHE A 44 -9.63 9.54 -9.11
N VAL A 45 -9.11 8.49 -9.74
CA VAL A 45 -7.88 7.81 -9.27
C VAL A 45 -6.70 8.78 -9.24
N VAL A 46 -6.52 9.58 -10.30
CA VAL A 46 -5.44 10.59 -10.37
C VAL A 46 -5.62 11.64 -9.27
N ALA A 47 -6.81 12.22 -9.14
CA ALA A 47 -7.07 13.26 -8.15
C ALA A 47 -6.91 12.74 -6.71
N PHE A 48 -7.33 11.51 -6.42
CA PHE A 48 -7.26 10.93 -5.08
C PHE A 48 -5.88 10.38 -4.73
N ARG A 49 -5.04 10.04 -5.70
CA ARG A 49 -3.66 9.57 -5.44
C ARG A 49 -2.83 10.57 -4.66
N ILE A 50 -2.99 11.88 -4.92
CA ILE A 50 -2.22 12.93 -4.24
C ILE A 50 -2.59 13.02 -2.73
N PRO A 51 -3.86 13.20 -2.33
CA PRO A 51 -4.23 13.15 -0.92
C PRO A 51 -3.82 11.85 -0.23
N ASN A 52 -3.94 10.71 -0.94
CA ASN A 52 -3.57 9.41 -0.41
C ASN A 52 -2.03 9.24 -0.25
N PHE A 53 -1.24 9.83 -1.15
CA PHE A 53 0.22 9.93 -1.00
C PHE A 53 0.59 10.67 0.30
N PHE A 54 0.01 11.84 0.51
CA PHE A 54 0.26 12.61 1.73
C PHE A 54 -0.26 11.91 2.99
N ARG A 55 -1.38 11.18 2.90
CA ARG A 55 -1.87 10.34 3.98
C ARG A 55 -0.81 9.30 4.40
N ARG A 56 -0.22 8.60 3.47
CA ARG A 56 0.86 7.62 3.75
C ARG A 56 2.09 8.30 4.34
N LEU A 57 2.43 9.48 3.84
CA LEU A 57 3.58 10.24 4.30
C LEU A 57 3.42 10.74 5.74
N PHE A 58 2.28 11.34 6.06
CA PHE A 58 2.02 11.94 7.37
C PHE A 58 1.46 10.94 8.37
N ALA A 59 0.39 10.21 8.03
CA ALA A 59 -0.34 9.40 8.98
C ALA A 59 0.38 8.08 9.33
N GLU A 60 0.95 7.41 8.34
CA GLU A 60 1.57 6.10 8.50
C GLU A 60 3.11 6.20 8.70
N GLY A 61 3.70 7.35 8.42
CA GLY A 61 5.14 7.51 8.34
C GLY A 61 5.71 8.56 9.31
N ALA A 62 6.16 9.65 8.75
CA ALA A 62 7.05 10.61 9.40
C ALA A 62 6.45 11.28 10.65
N PHE A 63 5.17 11.68 10.60
CA PHE A 63 4.56 12.38 11.75
C PHE A 63 4.45 11.48 12.98
N SER A 64 3.89 10.29 12.85
CA SER A 64 3.71 9.37 13.97
C SER A 64 5.05 8.94 14.57
N GLN A 65 6.07 8.72 13.73
CA GLN A 65 7.42 8.37 14.17
C GLN A 65 8.11 9.49 14.94
N ALA A 66 7.82 10.75 14.62
CA ALA A 66 8.37 11.91 15.32
C ALA A 66 7.56 12.27 16.58
N PHE A 67 6.24 12.22 16.50
CA PHE A 67 5.35 12.70 17.55
C PHE A 67 5.23 11.73 18.73
N ILE A 68 5.08 10.42 18.49
CA ILE A 68 4.83 9.42 19.55
C ILE A 68 5.97 9.38 20.59
N PRO A 69 7.27 9.38 20.23
CA PRO A 69 8.34 9.38 21.21
C PRO A 69 8.32 10.64 22.10
N VAL A 70 8.12 11.82 21.51
CA VAL A 70 8.07 13.08 22.24
C VAL A 70 6.87 13.12 23.17
N LEU A 71 5.69 12.72 22.70
CA LEU A 71 4.48 12.62 23.52
C LEU A 71 4.66 11.63 24.67
N THR A 72 5.27 10.48 24.41
CA THR A 72 5.50 9.46 25.44
C THR A 72 6.46 9.96 26.51
N GLU A 73 7.53 10.67 26.13
CA GLU A 73 8.46 11.29 27.08
C GLU A 73 7.74 12.33 27.94
N TYR A 74 6.97 13.25 27.34
CA TYR A 74 6.18 14.23 28.10
C TYR A 74 5.20 13.56 29.07
N LYS A 75 4.52 12.51 28.62
CA LYS A 75 3.59 11.75 29.45
C LYS A 75 4.25 11.08 30.65
N THR A 76 5.51 10.65 30.52
CA THR A 76 6.23 9.93 31.59
C THR A 76 7.00 10.86 32.52
N THR A 77 7.46 12.01 32.03
CA THR A 77 8.38 12.89 32.76
C THR A 77 7.77 14.22 33.18
N LYS A 78 6.66 14.63 32.59
CA LYS A 78 6.03 15.95 32.79
C LYS A 78 4.64 15.83 33.42
N LEU A 79 4.14 16.95 33.96
CA LEU A 79 2.79 17.05 34.49
C LEU A 79 1.76 16.95 33.35
N HIS A 80 0.57 16.46 33.66
CA HIS A 80 -0.54 16.32 32.68
C HIS A 80 -0.86 17.65 31.97
N ALA A 81 -0.76 18.78 32.70
CA ALA A 81 -0.96 20.11 32.09
C ALA A 81 0.08 20.44 31.02
N GLU A 82 1.33 20.04 31.19
CA GLU A 82 2.37 20.24 30.17
C GLU A 82 2.16 19.35 28.93
N VAL A 83 1.65 18.13 29.13
CA VAL A 83 1.21 17.25 28.01
C VAL A 83 0.07 17.92 27.24
N GLN A 84 -0.90 18.51 27.94
CA GLN A 84 -1.98 19.24 27.32
C GLN A 84 -1.49 20.46 26.53
N ILE A 85 -0.51 21.20 27.06
CA ILE A 85 0.13 22.31 26.34
C ILE A 85 0.80 21.81 25.06
N LEU A 86 1.60 20.75 25.14
CA LEU A 86 2.23 20.14 23.95
C LEU A 86 1.18 19.78 22.89
N ILE A 87 0.11 19.06 23.28
CA ILE A 87 -0.97 18.66 22.38
C ILE A 87 -1.62 19.88 21.73
N SER A 88 -1.94 20.93 22.50
CA SER A 88 -2.50 22.20 22.02
C SER A 88 -1.61 22.87 20.97
N ARG A 89 -0.28 22.93 21.22
CA ARG A 89 0.68 23.57 20.31
C ARG A 89 0.87 22.76 19.03
N VAL A 90 1.03 21.45 19.15
CA VAL A 90 1.15 20.57 17.97
C VAL A 90 -0.13 20.60 17.13
N PHE A 91 -1.30 20.54 17.77
CA PHE A 91 -2.59 20.65 17.09
C PHE A 91 -2.71 21.97 16.33
N GLY A 92 -2.41 23.11 16.98
CA GLY A 92 -2.49 24.43 16.35
C GLY A 92 -1.54 24.57 15.16
N CYS A 93 -0.28 24.15 15.29
CA CYS A 93 0.70 24.19 14.21
C CYS A 93 0.31 23.26 13.05
N LEU A 94 -0.14 22.03 13.35
CA LEU A 94 -0.57 21.06 12.35
C LEU A 94 -1.80 21.56 11.60
N LEU A 95 -2.81 22.05 12.32
CA LEU A 95 -4.04 22.60 11.72
C LEU A 95 -3.72 23.77 10.79
N MET A 96 -2.88 24.70 11.24
CA MET A 96 -2.50 25.86 10.42
C MET A 96 -1.75 25.44 9.15
N VAL A 97 -0.75 24.58 9.27
CA VAL A 97 0.05 24.11 8.13
C VAL A 97 -0.81 23.32 7.14
N MET A 98 -1.66 22.41 7.63
CA MET A 98 -2.51 21.60 6.76
C MET A 98 -3.61 22.42 6.10
N SER A 99 -4.21 23.39 6.81
CA SER A 99 -5.19 24.31 6.24
C SER A 99 -4.56 25.17 5.13
N LEU A 100 -3.39 25.74 5.39
CA LEU A 100 -2.67 26.54 4.40
C LEU A 100 -2.28 25.72 3.17
N LEU A 101 -1.75 24.51 3.39
CA LEU A 101 -1.37 23.59 2.32
C LEU A 101 -2.62 23.20 1.47
N THR A 102 -3.75 22.91 2.13
CA THR A 102 -5.00 22.61 1.44
C THR A 102 -5.48 23.78 0.61
N LEU A 103 -5.52 25.00 1.17
CA LEU A 103 -5.96 26.21 0.46
C LEU A 103 -5.06 26.52 -0.73
N ILE A 104 -3.75 26.50 -0.55
CA ILE A 104 -2.79 26.71 -1.64
C ILE A 104 -3.00 25.66 -2.73
N SER A 105 -3.11 24.37 -2.35
CA SER A 105 -3.31 23.28 -3.31
C SER A 105 -4.63 23.43 -4.09
N MET A 106 -5.71 23.92 -3.47
CA MET A 106 -6.97 24.20 -4.16
C MET A 106 -6.83 25.34 -5.18
N ILE A 107 -6.08 26.39 -4.84
CA ILE A 107 -5.85 27.53 -5.73
C ILE A 107 -4.99 27.11 -6.93
N ILE A 108 -3.89 26.41 -6.67
CA ILE A 108 -2.94 25.98 -7.72
C ILE A 108 -3.29 24.59 -8.31
N ALA A 109 -4.50 24.08 -8.06
CA ALA A 109 -4.93 22.77 -8.53
C ALA A 109 -4.67 22.52 -10.04
N PRO A 110 -4.98 23.47 -10.96
CA PRO A 110 -4.67 23.31 -12.38
C PRO A 110 -3.18 23.09 -12.64
N VAL A 111 -2.30 23.82 -11.92
CA VAL A 111 -0.85 23.69 -12.07
C VAL A 111 -0.37 22.33 -11.55
N ILE A 112 -0.90 21.88 -10.40
CA ILE A 112 -0.57 20.56 -9.84
C ILE A 112 -0.96 19.47 -10.83
N LEU A 113 -2.18 19.51 -11.37
CA LEU A 113 -2.68 18.52 -12.32
C LEU A 113 -1.92 18.59 -13.66
N TYR A 114 -1.55 19.79 -14.11
CA TYR A 114 -0.72 19.94 -15.31
C TYR A 114 0.64 19.26 -15.18
N VAL A 115 1.26 19.31 -14.00
CA VAL A 115 2.55 18.62 -13.73
C VAL A 115 2.37 17.12 -13.48
N TYR A 116 1.29 16.74 -12.78
CA TYR A 116 1.07 15.38 -12.30
C TYR A 116 0.36 14.46 -13.29
N ALA A 117 -0.52 15.01 -14.12
CA ALA A 117 -1.24 14.30 -15.18
C ALA A 117 -1.25 15.12 -16.48
N PRO A 118 -0.05 15.43 -17.05
CA PRO A 118 0.05 16.34 -18.20
C PRO A 118 -0.71 15.83 -19.42
N GLY A 119 -0.84 14.51 -19.61
CA GLY A 119 -1.58 13.92 -20.71
C GLY A 119 -3.08 14.22 -20.69
N PHE A 120 -3.66 14.51 -19.52
CA PHE A 120 -5.07 14.90 -19.44
C PHE A 120 -5.36 16.25 -20.10
N HIS A 121 -4.36 17.10 -20.26
CA HIS A 121 -4.51 18.38 -20.94
C HIS A 121 -4.91 18.25 -22.43
N ASN A 122 -4.67 17.11 -23.03
CA ASN A 122 -5.09 16.82 -24.40
C ASN A 122 -6.63 16.70 -24.54
N ASP A 123 -7.35 16.45 -23.43
CA ASP A 123 -8.82 16.46 -23.34
C ASP A 123 -9.25 17.49 -22.28
N PRO A 124 -9.66 18.71 -22.69
CA PRO A 124 -10.04 19.77 -21.76
C PRO A 124 -11.11 19.36 -20.75
N ALA A 125 -12.12 18.58 -21.18
CA ALA A 125 -13.19 18.14 -20.29
C ALA A 125 -12.68 17.16 -19.23
N LYS A 126 -11.74 16.27 -19.58
CA LYS A 126 -11.07 15.37 -18.64
C LYS A 126 -10.18 16.13 -17.66
N PHE A 127 -9.46 17.12 -18.15
CA PHE A 127 -8.60 17.96 -17.32
C PHE A 127 -9.40 18.78 -16.30
N ASP A 128 -10.47 19.45 -16.75
CA ASP A 128 -11.34 20.26 -15.88
C ASP A 128 -12.00 19.39 -14.80
N LEU A 129 -12.50 18.21 -15.17
CA LEU A 129 -13.05 17.24 -14.22
C LEU A 129 -11.99 16.79 -13.19
N ALA A 130 -10.74 16.58 -13.64
CA ALA A 130 -9.65 16.21 -12.74
C ALA A 130 -9.31 17.33 -11.75
N VAL A 131 -9.30 18.59 -12.22
CA VAL A 131 -9.07 19.76 -11.37
C VAL A 131 -10.18 19.91 -10.32
N ASP A 132 -11.43 19.78 -10.72
CA ASP A 132 -12.57 19.90 -9.81
C ASP A 132 -12.59 18.74 -8.79
N MET A 133 -12.32 17.52 -9.25
CA MET A 133 -12.18 16.35 -8.38
C MET A 133 -11.04 16.52 -7.38
N PHE A 134 -9.90 17.04 -7.82
CA PHE A 134 -8.75 17.32 -6.95
C PHE A 134 -9.09 18.40 -5.91
N ARG A 135 -9.71 19.51 -6.33
CA ARG A 135 -10.16 20.56 -5.40
C ARG A 135 -11.11 20.02 -4.35
N LEU A 136 -12.01 19.10 -4.74
CA LEU A 136 -12.94 18.48 -3.83
C LEU A 136 -12.26 17.49 -2.88
N THR A 137 -11.28 16.72 -3.34
CA THR A 137 -10.66 15.67 -2.53
C THR A 137 -9.50 16.15 -1.65
N ILE A 138 -8.82 17.24 -2.00
CA ILE A 138 -7.63 17.71 -1.27
C ILE A 138 -7.91 18.09 0.20
N PRO A 139 -9.09 18.59 0.62
CA PRO A 139 -9.41 18.79 2.04
C PRO A 139 -9.30 17.53 2.89
N TYR A 140 -9.44 16.35 2.29
CA TYR A 140 -9.21 15.08 2.96
C TYR A 140 -7.81 14.98 3.58
N LEU A 141 -6.80 15.61 2.98
CA LEU A 141 -5.45 15.68 3.53
C LEU A 141 -5.43 16.31 4.94
N MET A 142 -6.14 17.41 5.13
CA MET A 142 -6.24 18.07 6.45
C MET A 142 -6.91 17.14 7.47
N PHE A 143 -8.07 16.59 7.14
CA PHE A 143 -8.79 15.69 8.04
C PHE A 143 -7.97 14.46 8.40
N MET A 144 -7.28 13.85 7.42
CA MET A 144 -6.45 12.67 7.67
C MET A 144 -5.24 12.97 8.54
N SER A 145 -4.62 14.13 8.37
CA SER A 145 -3.49 14.54 9.23
C SER A 145 -3.94 14.74 10.67
N LEU A 146 -5.11 15.36 10.87
CA LEU A 146 -5.71 15.52 12.20
C LEU A 146 -6.16 14.18 12.80
N THR A 147 -6.70 13.29 11.99
CA THR A 147 -7.05 11.92 12.38
C THR A 147 -5.81 11.13 12.83
N ALA A 148 -4.70 11.25 12.11
CA ALA A 148 -3.43 10.62 12.49
C ALA A 148 -2.87 11.18 13.79
N PHE A 149 -2.96 12.49 14.00
CA PHE A 149 -2.60 13.14 15.24
C PHE A 149 -3.44 12.62 16.42
N ALA A 150 -4.77 12.61 16.27
CA ALA A 150 -5.70 12.07 17.26
C ALA A 150 -5.43 10.59 17.57
N SER A 151 -5.22 9.77 16.52
CA SER A 151 -4.87 8.35 16.64
C SER A 151 -3.56 8.15 17.40
N SER A 152 -2.54 8.97 17.15
CA SER A 152 -1.25 8.89 17.84
C SER A 152 -1.39 9.18 19.35
N ILE A 153 -2.22 10.16 19.71
CA ILE A 153 -2.55 10.46 21.10
C ILE A 153 -3.27 9.26 21.73
N LEU A 154 -4.37 8.80 21.11
CA LEU A 154 -5.19 7.71 21.66
C LEU A 154 -4.39 6.42 21.82
N ASN A 155 -3.57 6.05 20.84
CA ASN A 155 -2.68 4.88 20.90
C ASN A 155 -1.68 5.00 22.06
N SER A 156 -1.11 6.19 22.29
CA SER A 156 -0.20 6.45 23.42
C SER A 156 -0.89 6.33 24.78
N TYR A 157 -2.22 6.51 24.82
CA TYR A 157 -3.04 6.32 26.02
C TYR A 157 -3.75 4.95 26.07
N GLY A 158 -3.39 4.01 25.21
CA GLY A 158 -3.90 2.63 25.22
C GLY A 158 -5.30 2.45 24.63
N SER A 159 -5.80 3.46 23.90
CA SER A 159 -7.06 3.39 23.18
C SER A 159 -6.80 3.11 21.71
N PHE A 160 -7.02 1.87 21.29
CA PHE A 160 -6.69 1.41 19.94
C PHE A 160 -7.92 1.19 19.04
N ALA A 161 -9.12 1.15 19.62
CA ALA A 161 -10.34 0.74 18.89
C ALA A 161 -10.75 1.78 17.83
N SER A 162 -10.94 3.05 18.22
CA SER A 162 -11.35 4.10 17.28
C SER A 162 -10.29 4.43 16.23
N PRO A 163 -8.97 4.48 16.55
CA PRO A 163 -7.93 4.57 15.53
C PRO A 163 -7.94 3.40 14.53
N ALA A 164 -8.09 2.17 15.00
CA ALA A 164 -8.09 0.98 14.15
C ALA A 164 -9.35 0.87 13.26
N PHE A 165 -10.49 1.40 13.73
CA PHE A 165 -11.74 1.43 12.97
C PHE A 165 -11.78 2.55 11.92
N SER A 166 -11.04 3.62 12.11
CA SER A 166 -11.04 4.80 11.24
C SER A 166 -10.94 4.48 9.73
N PRO A 167 -10.03 3.60 9.24
CA PRO A 167 -9.96 3.28 7.81
C PRO A 167 -11.21 2.59 7.23
N VAL A 168 -12.01 1.93 8.07
CA VAL A 168 -13.28 1.29 7.67
C VAL A 168 -14.25 2.35 7.16
N LEU A 169 -14.29 3.52 7.80
CA LEU A 169 -15.20 4.62 7.45
C LEU A 169 -14.98 5.16 6.04
N LEU A 170 -13.73 5.19 5.56
CA LEU A 170 -13.45 5.58 4.18
C LEU A 170 -14.09 4.61 3.19
N ASN A 171 -13.95 3.32 3.43
CA ASN A 171 -14.51 2.29 2.55
C ASN A 171 -16.05 2.36 2.54
N VAL A 172 -16.66 2.48 3.71
CA VAL A 172 -18.11 2.59 3.85
C VAL A 172 -18.64 3.86 3.17
N ALA A 173 -18.00 5.01 3.39
CA ALA A 173 -18.40 6.27 2.77
C ALA A 173 -18.30 6.22 1.24
N MET A 174 -17.26 5.63 0.69
CA MET A 174 -17.11 5.50 -0.76
C MET A 174 -18.14 4.54 -1.38
N ILE A 175 -18.44 3.41 -0.72
CA ILE A 175 -19.52 2.50 -1.13
C ILE A 175 -20.86 3.24 -1.12
N ALA A 176 -21.16 3.94 -0.03
CA ALA A 176 -22.39 4.72 0.11
C ALA A 176 -22.48 5.84 -0.95
N GLY A 177 -21.36 6.53 -1.21
CA GLY A 177 -21.27 7.55 -2.26
C GLY A 177 -21.56 6.99 -3.65
N ALA A 178 -21.02 5.83 -3.99
CA ALA A 178 -21.25 5.18 -5.27
C ALA A 178 -22.70 4.70 -5.44
N TRP A 179 -23.33 4.15 -4.40
CA TRP A 179 -24.68 3.59 -4.52
C TRP A 179 -25.81 4.59 -4.32
N TRP A 180 -25.65 5.55 -3.39
CA TRP A 180 -26.74 6.46 -3.03
C TRP A 180 -26.56 7.86 -3.60
N LEU A 181 -25.32 8.39 -3.62
CA LEU A 181 -25.11 9.77 -4.05
C LEU A 181 -24.91 9.87 -5.57
N ALA A 182 -24.15 8.97 -6.18
CA ALA A 182 -23.82 9.02 -7.61
C ALA A 182 -25.05 9.08 -8.52
N PRO A 183 -26.14 8.30 -8.30
CA PRO A 183 -27.34 8.35 -9.17
C PRO A 183 -28.07 9.70 -9.15
N HIS A 184 -27.81 10.54 -8.13
CA HIS A 184 -28.49 11.84 -7.96
C HIS A 184 -27.65 13.03 -8.40
N MET A 185 -26.43 12.78 -8.92
CA MET A 185 -25.52 13.84 -9.34
C MET A 185 -25.48 13.98 -10.86
N ALA A 186 -25.37 15.22 -11.36
CA ALA A 186 -25.20 15.49 -12.79
C ALA A 186 -23.90 14.86 -13.35
N GLN A 187 -22.87 14.78 -12.53
CA GLN A 187 -21.64 14.07 -12.79
C GLN A 187 -21.46 12.98 -11.71
N PRO A 188 -21.88 11.74 -11.95
CA PRO A 188 -21.92 10.68 -10.95
C PRO A 188 -20.58 10.43 -10.24
N ILE A 189 -19.45 10.56 -10.94
CA ILE A 189 -18.12 10.32 -10.38
C ILE A 189 -17.76 11.30 -9.26
N MET A 190 -18.32 12.53 -9.27
CA MET A 190 -18.10 13.54 -8.22
C MET A 190 -18.62 13.09 -6.85
N ALA A 191 -19.54 12.12 -6.81
CA ALA A 191 -20.00 11.51 -5.57
C ALA A 191 -18.86 10.88 -4.77
N LEU A 192 -17.84 10.34 -5.44
CA LEU A 192 -16.66 9.78 -4.77
C LEU A 192 -15.82 10.86 -4.10
N GLY A 193 -15.69 12.03 -4.71
CA GLY A 193 -15.01 13.17 -4.09
C GLY A 193 -15.71 13.61 -2.79
N TRP A 194 -17.04 13.76 -2.81
CA TRP A 194 -17.82 14.05 -1.62
C TRP A 194 -17.74 12.96 -0.55
N ALA A 195 -17.75 11.70 -0.98
CA ALA A 195 -17.59 10.56 -0.08
C ALA A 195 -16.22 10.56 0.63
N VAL A 196 -15.16 10.94 -0.07
CA VAL A 196 -13.81 11.07 0.49
C VAL A 196 -13.76 12.17 1.55
N VAL A 197 -14.36 13.33 1.29
CA VAL A 197 -14.43 14.43 2.28
C VAL A 197 -15.25 14.01 3.48
N ALA A 198 -16.45 13.44 3.26
CA ALA A 198 -17.30 12.94 4.34
C ALA A 198 -16.58 11.89 5.19
N ALA A 199 -15.83 10.98 4.56
CA ALA A 199 -15.00 10.01 5.26
C ALA A 199 -13.96 10.69 6.16
N GLY A 200 -13.27 11.72 5.66
CA GLY A 200 -12.28 12.46 6.45
C GLY A 200 -12.90 13.08 7.71
N VAL A 201 -14.07 13.70 7.57
CA VAL A 201 -14.81 14.25 8.70
C VAL A 201 -15.23 13.15 9.69
N LEU A 202 -15.80 12.04 9.21
CA LEU A 202 -16.22 10.93 10.05
C LEU A 202 -15.05 10.25 10.77
N GLN A 203 -13.92 10.09 10.10
CA GLN A 203 -12.71 9.49 10.68
C GLN A 203 -12.14 10.32 11.82
N LEU A 204 -12.20 11.64 11.72
CA LEU A 204 -11.82 12.54 12.80
C LEU A 204 -12.89 12.53 13.90
N ALA A 205 -14.16 12.64 13.53
CA ALA A 205 -15.29 12.74 14.46
C ALA A 205 -15.38 11.53 15.41
N ILE A 206 -15.12 10.31 14.92
CA ILE A 206 -15.20 9.10 15.76
C ILE A 206 -14.17 9.08 16.89
N GLN A 207 -13.08 9.84 16.76
CA GLN A 207 -12.02 9.89 17.77
C GLN A 207 -12.25 11.00 18.83
N ILE A 208 -13.12 11.99 18.52
CA ILE A 208 -13.40 13.12 19.42
C ILE A 208 -13.95 12.68 20.79
N PRO A 209 -14.94 11.77 20.89
CA PRO A 209 -15.48 11.36 22.19
C PRO A 209 -14.43 10.76 23.13
N GLU A 210 -13.51 9.94 22.59
CA GLU A 210 -12.43 9.36 23.40
C GLU A 210 -11.40 10.40 23.87
N LEU A 211 -11.05 11.35 23.00
CA LEU A 211 -10.17 12.47 23.35
C LEU A 211 -10.82 13.35 24.45
N TRP A 212 -12.12 13.62 24.31
CA TRP A 212 -12.89 14.36 25.30
C TRP A 212 -12.88 13.67 26.67
N ASN A 213 -13.21 12.40 26.70
CA ASN A 213 -13.23 11.61 27.94
C ASN A 213 -11.88 11.56 28.66
N LYS A 214 -10.78 11.62 27.89
CA LYS A 214 -9.42 11.66 28.43
C LYS A 214 -8.92 13.07 28.77
N LYS A 215 -9.76 14.10 28.57
CA LYS A 215 -9.40 15.52 28.74
C LYS A 215 -8.20 15.95 27.87
N LEU A 216 -8.11 15.39 26.67
CA LEU A 216 -7.06 15.63 25.68
C LEU A 216 -7.56 16.39 24.44
N LEU A 217 -8.86 16.69 24.37
CA LEU A 217 -9.42 17.61 23.39
C LEU A 217 -9.23 19.04 23.85
N ILE A 218 -8.16 19.68 23.37
CA ILE A 218 -7.72 20.98 23.82
C ILE A 218 -7.73 21.97 22.66
N PRO A 219 -8.13 23.23 22.87
CA PRO A 219 -8.13 24.24 21.82
C PRO A 219 -6.75 24.39 21.18
N PRO A 220 -6.68 24.51 19.83
CA PRO A 220 -5.42 24.66 19.13
C PRO A 220 -4.79 26.03 19.43
N LYS A 221 -3.48 26.06 19.66
CA LYS A 221 -2.69 27.28 19.77
C LYS A 221 -1.45 27.14 18.91
N VAL A 222 -1.23 28.08 18.00
CA VAL A 222 -0.07 28.08 17.11
C VAL A 222 1.15 28.59 17.87
N ASP A 223 2.18 27.76 17.96
CA ASP A 223 3.46 28.11 18.58
C ASP A 223 4.57 27.19 18.06
N PHE A 224 5.23 27.61 16.99
CA PHE A 224 6.36 26.87 16.40
C PHE A 224 7.64 26.94 17.24
N LYS A 225 7.71 27.85 18.22
CA LYS A 225 8.90 28.02 19.10
C LYS A 225 8.85 27.12 20.32
N HIS A 226 7.72 26.46 20.57
CA HIS A 226 7.60 25.52 21.68
C HIS A 226 8.59 24.36 21.48
N GLU A 227 9.37 24.05 22.54
CA GLU A 227 10.44 23.04 22.52
C GLU A 227 10.00 21.69 21.93
N GLY A 228 8.84 21.20 22.35
CA GLY A 228 8.30 19.93 21.85
C GLY A 228 7.92 19.97 20.37
N VAL A 229 7.40 21.11 19.87
CA VAL A 229 7.06 21.30 18.46
C VAL A 229 8.33 21.33 17.60
N ASP A 230 9.31 22.11 17.98
CA ASP A 230 10.61 22.20 17.28
C ASP A 230 11.29 20.83 17.20
N ARG A 231 11.28 20.08 18.31
CA ARG A 231 11.83 18.72 18.37
C ARG A 231 11.08 17.75 17.42
N ILE A 232 9.74 17.81 17.38
CA ILE A 232 8.94 17.00 16.45
C ILE A 232 9.28 17.34 15.01
N LEU A 233 9.39 18.62 14.65
CA LEU A 233 9.73 19.05 13.29
C LEU A 233 11.12 18.58 12.88
N LYS A 234 12.11 18.65 13.76
CA LYS A 234 13.47 18.16 13.51
C LYS A 234 13.53 16.64 13.29
N LEU A 235 12.71 15.88 14.00
CA LEU A 235 12.61 14.44 13.81
C LEU A 235 11.81 14.05 12.57
N MET A 236 10.77 14.82 12.23
CA MET A 236 9.87 14.54 11.12
C MET A 236 10.54 14.79 9.76
N LEU A 237 11.35 15.84 9.62
CA LEU A 237 11.92 16.23 8.34
C LEU A 237 12.77 15.12 7.68
N PRO A 238 13.73 14.47 8.38
CA PRO A 238 14.46 13.33 7.82
C PRO A 238 13.58 12.12 7.51
N ALA A 239 12.56 11.85 8.34
CA ALA A 239 11.63 10.75 8.14
C ALA A 239 10.77 10.94 6.89
N LEU A 240 10.36 12.19 6.57
CA LEU A 240 9.65 12.53 5.34
C LEU A 240 10.44 12.12 4.09
N PHE A 241 11.73 12.41 4.05
CA PHE A 241 12.59 12.01 2.92
C PHE A 241 12.64 10.49 2.75
N GLY A 242 12.80 9.74 3.83
CA GLY A 242 12.87 8.28 3.78
C GLY A 242 11.60 7.63 3.23
N VAL A 243 10.43 8.12 3.63
CA VAL A 243 9.13 7.60 3.16
C VAL A 243 8.82 8.06 1.72
N SER A 244 9.24 9.25 1.33
CA SER A 244 8.96 9.84 0.01
C SER A 244 9.51 9.00 -1.13
N VAL A 245 10.73 8.46 -1.01
CA VAL A 245 11.39 7.67 -2.07
C VAL A 245 10.53 6.48 -2.51
N THR A 246 9.87 5.80 -1.56
CA THR A 246 9.03 4.64 -1.88
C THR A 246 7.75 4.99 -2.63
N GLN A 247 7.29 6.25 -2.55
CA GLN A 247 6.06 6.72 -3.17
C GLN A 247 6.28 7.39 -4.53
N ILE A 248 7.52 7.80 -4.84
CA ILE A 248 7.84 8.52 -6.10
C ILE A 248 7.51 7.68 -7.32
N ASN A 249 7.74 6.36 -7.29
CA ASN A 249 7.40 5.47 -8.41
C ASN A 249 5.92 5.52 -8.78
N LEU A 250 5.01 5.56 -7.78
CA LEU A 250 3.57 5.68 -8.03
C LEU A 250 3.21 7.00 -8.72
N LEU A 251 3.88 8.09 -8.32
CA LEU A 251 3.68 9.40 -8.93
C LEU A 251 4.17 9.39 -10.38
N LEU A 252 5.38 8.90 -10.64
CA LEU A 252 5.94 8.81 -11.99
C LEU A 252 5.08 7.93 -12.92
N ASN A 253 4.62 6.79 -12.45
CA ASN A 253 3.75 5.93 -13.25
C ASN A 253 2.43 6.62 -13.59
N THR A 254 1.88 7.47 -12.72
CA THR A 254 0.67 8.24 -13.00
C THR A 254 0.91 9.29 -14.10
N ILE A 255 2.07 9.97 -14.08
CA ILE A 255 2.46 10.91 -15.14
C ILE A 255 2.47 10.20 -16.49
N TRP A 256 3.14 9.05 -16.59
CA TRP A 256 3.19 8.27 -17.84
C TRP A 256 1.81 7.75 -18.25
N ALA A 257 1.03 7.21 -17.30
CA ALA A 257 -0.31 6.67 -17.56
C ALA A 257 -1.28 7.75 -18.07
N SER A 258 -1.07 9.02 -17.71
CA SER A 258 -1.93 10.12 -18.16
C SER A 258 -1.87 10.38 -19.67
N PHE A 259 -0.77 9.99 -20.34
CA PHE A 259 -0.61 10.09 -21.79
C PHE A 259 -1.21 8.90 -22.57
N MET A 260 -1.65 7.87 -21.87
CA MET A 260 -2.18 6.65 -22.47
C MET A 260 -3.69 6.76 -22.67
N GLN A 261 -4.27 5.75 -23.32
CA GLN A 261 -5.70 5.69 -23.56
C GLN A 261 -6.53 5.70 -22.27
N ASP A 262 -7.78 6.17 -22.37
CA ASP A 262 -8.72 6.16 -21.25
C ASP A 262 -8.89 4.74 -20.70
N GLY A 263 -8.94 4.63 -19.38
CA GLY A 263 -8.94 3.37 -18.64
C GLY A 263 -7.56 2.90 -18.18
N SER A 264 -6.46 3.39 -18.77
CA SER A 264 -5.10 2.93 -18.43
C SER A 264 -4.75 3.12 -16.95
N VAL A 265 -5.13 4.26 -16.37
CA VAL A 265 -4.91 4.54 -14.94
C VAL A 265 -5.75 3.58 -14.08
N SER A 266 -6.99 3.34 -14.47
CA SER A 266 -7.94 2.47 -13.77
C SER A 266 -7.52 1.00 -13.82
N TRP A 267 -7.05 0.51 -14.99
CA TRP A 267 -6.56 -0.86 -15.15
C TRP A 267 -5.30 -1.11 -14.32
N LEU A 268 -4.35 -0.17 -14.33
CA LEU A 268 -3.16 -0.25 -13.50
C LEU A 268 -3.51 -0.20 -12.01
N TYR A 269 -4.42 0.70 -11.60
CA TYR A 269 -4.89 0.78 -10.22
C TYR A 269 -5.50 -0.54 -9.74
N SER A 270 -6.34 -1.16 -10.56
CA SER A 270 -7.00 -2.43 -10.24
C SER A 270 -5.99 -3.58 -10.14
N ALA A 271 -5.02 -3.64 -11.05
CA ALA A 271 -3.94 -4.61 -11.02
C ALA A 271 -3.02 -4.44 -9.79
N GLU A 272 -2.66 -3.19 -9.44
CA GLU A 272 -1.91 -2.86 -8.23
C GLU A 272 -2.60 -3.38 -6.98
N ARG A 273 -3.94 -3.23 -6.89
CA ARG A 273 -4.73 -3.73 -5.76
C ARG A 273 -4.64 -5.24 -5.58
N MET A 274 -4.62 -5.99 -6.68
CA MET A 274 -4.48 -7.46 -6.63
C MET A 274 -3.07 -7.89 -6.19
N THR A 275 -2.04 -7.20 -6.64
CA THR A 275 -0.66 -7.48 -6.20
C THR A 275 -0.42 -7.09 -4.74
N GLU A 276 -1.14 -6.10 -4.21
CA GLU A 276 -1.08 -5.72 -2.80
C GLU A 276 -1.65 -6.79 -1.84
N LEU A 277 -2.51 -7.71 -2.30
CA LEU A 277 -3.09 -8.74 -1.44
C LEU A 277 -2.03 -9.69 -0.84
N PRO A 278 -1.23 -10.44 -1.64
CA PRO A 278 -0.19 -11.29 -1.08
C PRO A 278 0.90 -10.50 -0.36
N LEU A 279 1.25 -9.32 -0.87
CA LEU A 279 2.23 -8.44 -0.24
C LEU A 279 1.78 -8.01 1.16
N GLY A 280 0.51 -7.65 1.31
CA GLY A 280 -0.05 -7.18 2.57
C GLY A 280 -0.27 -8.29 3.60
N LEU A 281 -0.62 -9.50 3.15
CA LEU A 281 -0.85 -10.63 4.06
C LEU A 281 0.46 -11.20 4.62
N ILE A 282 1.48 -11.34 3.79
CA ILE A 282 2.70 -12.06 4.13
C ILE A 282 3.89 -11.13 4.25
N GLY A 283 4.11 -10.27 3.27
CA GLY A 283 5.26 -9.36 3.24
C GLY A 283 5.25 -8.40 4.43
N VAL A 284 4.09 -7.82 4.75
CA VAL A 284 3.96 -6.93 5.91
C VAL A 284 4.04 -7.70 7.21
N ALA A 285 3.41 -8.89 7.32
CA ALA A 285 3.46 -9.70 8.53
C ALA A 285 4.91 -10.09 8.89
N ILE A 286 5.70 -10.53 7.92
CA ILE A 286 7.12 -10.85 8.14
C ILE A 286 7.92 -9.59 8.44
N GLY A 287 7.70 -8.50 7.69
CA GLY A 287 8.41 -7.24 7.89
C GLY A 287 8.22 -6.66 9.29
N THR A 288 7.03 -6.80 9.89
CA THR A 288 6.75 -6.32 11.26
C THR A 288 7.41 -7.16 12.33
N VAL A 289 7.59 -8.46 12.12
CA VAL A 289 8.23 -9.36 13.08
C VAL A 289 9.75 -9.35 12.96
N ILE A 290 10.26 -9.23 11.73
CA ILE A 290 11.70 -9.39 11.48
C ILE A 290 12.52 -8.22 12.04
N LEU A 291 12.05 -6.97 11.92
CA LEU A 291 12.82 -5.80 12.33
C LEU A 291 13.12 -5.78 13.84
N PRO A 292 12.15 -5.96 14.76
CA PRO A 292 12.44 -6.04 16.19
C PRO A 292 13.40 -7.18 16.53
N SER A 293 13.19 -8.35 15.92
CA SER A 293 14.00 -9.53 16.14
C SER A 293 15.46 -9.36 15.70
N LEU A 294 15.67 -8.72 14.53
CA LEU A 294 17.01 -8.37 14.05
C LEU A 294 17.69 -7.34 14.94
N SER A 295 16.94 -6.36 15.44
CA SER A 295 17.45 -5.32 16.35
C SER A 295 17.94 -5.93 17.68
N VAL A 296 17.19 -6.89 18.23
CA VAL A 296 17.61 -7.64 19.43
C VAL A 296 18.89 -8.41 19.15
N SER A 297 18.96 -9.18 18.05
CA SER A 297 20.17 -9.95 17.70
C SER A 297 21.39 -9.06 17.49
N LYS A 298 21.19 -7.84 16.99
CA LYS A 298 22.24 -6.84 16.85
C LYS A 298 22.72 -6.31 18.20
N ALA A 299 21.79 -6.04 19.12
CA ALA A 299 22.11 -5.59 20.49
C ALA A 299 22.87 -6.68 21.26
N GLU A 300 22.51 -7.96 21.08
CA GLU A 300 23.21 -9.12 21.63
C GLU A 300 24.55 -9.41 20.96
N GLN A 301 24.92 -8.70 19.89
CA GLN A 301 26.10 -8.90 19.05
C GLN A 301 26.20 -10.31 18.43
N ASP A 302 25.07 -11.03 18.33
CA ASP A 302 25.00 -12.37 17.74
C ASP A 302 24.77 -12.27 16.22
N GLN A 303 25.86 -12.16 15.47
CA GLN A 303 25.83 -12.10 14.01
C GLN A 303 25.29 -13.40 13.38
N ALA A 304 25.51 -14.56 14.01
CA ALA A 304 25.02 -15.84 13.52
C ALA A 304 23.49 -15.91 13.63
N LYS A 305 22.93 -15.48 14.75
CA LYS A 305 21.47 -15.34 14.96
C LYS A 305 20.86 -14.36 13.97
N PHE A 306 21.49 -13.20 13.76
CA PHE A 306 21.06 -12.21 12.81
C PHE A 306 20.96 -12.77 11.37
N ARG A 307 22.00 -13.48 10.91
CA ARG A 307 22.01 -14.14 9.60
C ARG A 307 20.95 -15.23 9.49
N ARG A 308 20.80 -16.08 10.51
CA ARG A 308 19.75 -17.12 10.52
C ARG A 308 18.36 -16.52 10.40
N MET A 309 18.08 -15.39 11.06
CA MET A 309 16.77 -14.74 11.00
C MET A 309 16.49 -14.16 9.62
N LEU A 310 17.46 -13.50 8.98
CA LEU A 310 17.32 -13.02 7.60
C LEU A 310 17.12 -14.18 6.62
N ASP A 311 17.88 -15.27 6.78
CA ASP A 311 17.76 -16.47 5.96
C ASP A 311 16.38 -17.13 6.12
N TRP A 312 15.90 -17.24 7.34
CA TRP A 312 14.56 -17.73 7.62
C TRP A 312 13.48 -16.88 6.95
N ALA A 313 13.52 -15.56 7.12
CA ALA A 313 12.55 -14.66 6.51
C ALA A 313 12.59 -14.72 4.98
N ALA A 314 13.78 -14.76 4.38
CA ALA A 314 13.95 -14.93 2.94
C ALA A 314 13.37 -16.26 2.45
N ARG A 315 13.59 -17.37 3.20
CA ARG A 315 13.01 -18.69 2.88
C ARG A 315 11.48 -18.65 2.90
N VAL A 316 10.88 -18.07 3.93
CA VAL A 316 9.42 -17.95 4.03
C VAL A 316 8.85 -17.12 2.89
N ILE A 317 9.50 -15.99 2.56
CA ILE A 317 9.08 -15.15 1.43
C ILE A 317 9.17 -15.90 0.10
N VAL A 318 10.25 -16.61 -0.17
CA VAL A 318 10.40 -17.36 -1.44
C VAL A 318 9.40 -18.52 -1.49
N LEU A 319 9.21 -19.24 -0.36
CA LEU A 319 8.25 -20.34 -0.24
C LEU A 319 6.81 -19.94 -0.62
N VAL A 320 6.41 -18.72 -0.29
CA VAL A 320 5.04 -18.26 -0.52
C VAL A 320 4.98 -17.26 -1.69
N GLY A 321 5.98 -16.43 -1.85
CA GLY A 321 6.00 -15.36 -2.87
C GLY A 321 6.10 -15.91 -4.29
N VAL A 322 6.89 -16.97 -4.52
CA VAL A 322 6.99 -17.58 -5.86
C VAL A 322 5.67 -18.19 -6.30
N PRO A 323 5.03 -19.10 -5.53
CA PRO A 323 3.73 -19.64 -5.94
C PRO A 323 2.64 -18.56 -6.02
N ALA A 324 2.65 -17.53 -5.17
CA ALA A 324 1.72 -16.42 -5.25
C ALA A 324 1.89 -15.61 -6.55
N SER A 325 3.13 -15.34 -6.97
CA SER A 325 3.43 -14.68 -8.24
C SER A 325 2.92 -15.49 -9.44
N ILE A 326 3.18 -16.79 -9.43
CA ILE A 326 2.74 -17.71 -10.50
C ILE A 326 1.21 -17.83 -10.53
N ALA A 327 0.58 -17.97 -9.37
CA ALA A 327 -0.89 -18.05 -9.27
C ALA A 327 -1.55 -16.77 -9.77
N LEU A 328 -1.05 -15.59 -9.38
CA LEU A 328 -1.55 -14.31 -9.88
C LEU A 328 -1.36 -14.17 -11.40
N PHE A 329 -0.26 -14.67 -11.95
CA PHE A 329 -0.04 -14.69 -13.39
C PHE A 329 -1.07 -15.58 -14.11
N MET A 330 -1.22 -16.82 -13.66
CA MET A 330 -2.10 -17.80 -14.32
C MET A 330 -3.58 -17.50 -14.13
N LEU A 331 -3.95 -17.03 -12.94
CA LEU A 331 -5.34 -16.75 -12.56
C LEU A 331 -5.72 -15.28 -12.76
N SER A 332 -4.89 -14.46 -13.43
CA SER A 332 -5.15 -13.03 -13.63
C SER A 332 -6.52 -12.77 -14.22
N THR A 333 -6.85 -13.40 -15.37
CA THR A 333 -8.15 -13.23 -16.02
C THR A 333 -9.32 -13.73 -15.16
N PRO A 334 -9.32 -14.97 -14.63
CA PRO A 334 -10.37 -15.43 -13.71
C PRO A 334 -10.57 -14.53 -12.50
N ILE A 335 -9.48 -14.06 -11.86
CA ILE A 335 -9.55 -13.18 -10.69
C ILE A 335 -10.22 -11.86 -11.06
N ILE A 336 -9.75 -11.17 -12.11
CA ILE A 336 -10.29 -9.88 -12.52
C ILE A 336 -11.75 -10.03 -12.98
N GLN A 337 -12.04 -11.09 -13.72
CA GLN A 337 -13.38 -11.39 -14.21
C GLN A 337 -14.36 -11.65 -13.05
N ALA A 338 -13.98 -12.47 -12.08
CA ALA A 338 -14.82 -12.80 -10.94
C ALA A 338 -15.08 -11.60 -10.03
N LEU A 339 -14.07 -10.76 -9.81
CA LEU A 339 -14.16 -9.65 -8.87
C LEU A 339 -14.78 -8.40 -9.50
N PHE A 340 -14.40 -8.05 -10.73
CA PHE A 340 -14.69 -6.74 -11.30
C PHE A 340 -15.59 -6.76 -12.53
N GLN A 341 -15.62 -7.84 -13.33
CA GLN A 341 -16.43 -7.87 -14.56
C GLN A 341 -17.92 -7.94 -14.23
N HIS A 342 -18.48 -6.77 -13.90
CA HIS A 342 -19.88 -6.57 -13.61
C HIS A 342 -20.26 -5.10 -13.81
N GLY A 343 -21.51 -4.84 -14.24
CA GLY A 343 -22.00 -3.48 -14.46
C GLY A 343 -21.23 -2.75 -15.54
N ALA A 344 -20.64 -1.61 -15.21
CA ALA A 344 -19.90 -0.76 -16.14
C ALA A 344 -18.49 -1.28 -16.48
N PHE A 345 -17.94 -2.23 -15.71
CA PHE A 345 -16.64 -2.83 -15.99
C PHE A 345 -16.79 -4.01 -16.95
N ASP A 346 -16.41 -3.81 -18.18
CA ASP A 346 -16.68 -4.72 -19.29
C ASP A 346 -15.59 -5.80 -19.52
N ALA A 347 -15.74 -6.59 -20.59
CA ALA A 347 -14.79 -7.64 -20.96
C ALA A 347 -13.45 -7.06 -21.44
N ARG A 348 -13.45 -5.86 -22.06
CA ARG A 348 -12.22 -5.17 -22.46
C ARG A 348 -11.45 -4.72 -21.24
N ASP A 349 -12.12 -4.11 -20.27
CA ASP A 349 -11.53 -3.69 -19.00
C ASP A 349 -10.91 -4.88 -18.26
N THR A 350 -11.63 -6.03 -18.27
CA THR A 350 -11.13 -7.28 -17.70
C THR A 350 -9.84 -7.72 -18.37
N GLN A 351 -9.80 -7.75 -19.70
CA GLN A 351 -8.61 -8.16 -20.44
C GLN A 351 -7.42 -7.23 -20.19
N MET A 352 -7.63 -5.92 -20.29
CA MET A 352 -6.58 -4.91 -20.08
C MET A 352 -6.03 -4.95 -18.65
N THR A 353 -6.90 -5.08 -17.66
CA THR A 353 -6.49 -5.21 -16.24
C THR A 353 -5.75 -6.53 -15.99
N ALA A 354 -6.22 -7.65 -16.57
CA ALA A 354 -5.57 -8.95 -16.43
C ALA A 354 -4.15 -8.94 -17.04
N MET A 355 -3.95 -8.32 -18.19
CA MET A 355 -2.62 -8.15 -18.80
C MET A 355 -1.69 -7.33 -17.89
N ALA A 356 -2.17 -6.24 -17.31
CA ALA A 356 -1.40 -5.46 -16.34
C ALA A 356 -1.03 -6.30 -15.11
N LEU A 357 -1.99 -7.09 -14.58
CA LEU A 357 -1.77 -7.97 -13.43
C LEU A 357 -0.74 -9.06 -13.74
N GLN A 358 -0.78 -9.66 -14.94
CA GLN A 358 0.23 -10.61 -15.41
C GLN A 358 1.64 -10.01 -15.37
N CYS A 359 1.80 -8.81 -15.89
CA CYS A 359 3.09 -8.11 -15.87
C CYS A 359 3.55 -7.75 -14.45
N MET A 360 2.63 -7.32 -13.58
CA MET A 360 2.94 -6.97 -12.19
C MET A 360 3.24 -8.19 -11.32
N SER A 361 2.67 -9.34 -11.62
CA SER A 361 2.88 -10.58 -10.87
C SER A 361 4.35 -10.99 -10.83
N GLY A 362 5.11 -10.69 -11.90
CA GLY A 362 6.56 -10.91 -11.96
C GLY A 362 7.37 -10.12 -10.92
N GLY A 363 6.83 -9.01 -10.43
CA GLY A 363 7.45 -8.18 -9.39
C GLY A 363 7.07 -8.54 -7.96
N VAL A 364 6.02 -9.33 -7.73
CA VAL A 364 5.46 -9.60 -6.39
C VAL A 364 6.51 -10.18 -5.43
N LEU A 365 7.26 -11.19 -5.87
CA LEU A 365 8.34 -11.76 -5.07
C LEU A 365 9.37 -10.71 -4.67
N ALA A 366 9.77 -9.84 -5.61
CA ALA A 366 10.74 -8.79 -5.35
C ALA A 366 10.21 -7.77 -4.34
N PHE A 367 8.95 -7.32 -4.47
CA PHE A 367 8.31 -6.44 -3.50
C PHE A 367 8.29 -7.06 -2.09
N MET A 368 8.03 -8.37 -1.98
CA MET A 368 8.06 -9.08 -0.71
C MET A 368 9.48 -9.18 -0.14
N LEU A 369 10.50 -9.48 -0.96
CA LEU A 369 11.90 -9.55 -0.53
C LEU A 369 12.44 -8.22 -0.03
N ILE A 370 12.01 -7.09 -0.62
CA ILE A 370 12.36 -5.75 -0.13
C ILE A 370 11.93 -5.57 1.33
N LYS A 371 10.76 -6.15 1.74
CA LYS A 371 10.26 -6.09 3.12
C LYS A 371 11.07 -6.93 4.11
N VAL A 372 12.01 -7.75 3.63
CA VAL A 372 12.97 -8.51 4.45
C VAL A 372 14.35 -7.87 4.41
N PHE A 373 14.82 -7.49 3.23
CA PHE A 373 16.19 -7.00 3.06
C PHE A 373 16.40 -5.58 3.57
N ALA A 374 15.43 -4.67 3.40
CA ALA A 374 15.53 -3.31 3.92
C ALA A 374 15.59 -3.26 5.46
N PRO A 375 14.74 -4.00 6.22
CA PRO A 375 14.89 -4.13 7.68
C PRO A 375 16.25 -4.66 8.14
N GLY A 376 16.93 -5.47 7.33
CA GLY A 376 18.30 -5.92 7.61
C GLY A 376 19.29 -4.76 7.77
N PHE A 377 19.13 -3.70 7.00
CA PHE A 377 19.92 -2.46 7.15
C PHE A 377 19.41 -1.57 8.28
N TYR A 378 18.09 -1.44 8.44
CA TYR A 378 17.51 -0.61 9.49
C TYR A 378 17.89 -1.12 10.90
N ALA A 379 17.95 -2.44 11.09
CA ALA A 379 18.35 -3.06 12.35
C ALA A 379 19.81 -2.76 12.73
N ILE A 380 20.68 -2.51 11.76
CA ILE A 380 22.07 -2.08 12.01
C ILE A 380 22.25 -0.57 11.95
N GLN A 381 21.16 0.19 11.87
CA GLN A 381 21.13 1.66 11.77
C GLN A 381 21.85 2.24 10.54
N ASP A 382 21.96 1.45 9.46
CA ASP A 382 22.57 1.87 8.20
C ASP A 382 21.50 2.12 7.13
N ASN A 383 20.96 3.33 7.13
CA ASN A 383 19.88 3.73 6.21
C ASN A 383 20.39 4.10 4.81
N THR A 384 21.72 4.25 4.62
CA THR A 384 22.31 4.70 3.35
C THR A 384 22.04 3.73 2.18
N PRO A 385 22.23 2.39 2.32
CA PRO A 385 21.98 1.48 1.20
C PRO A 385 20.50 1.45 0.79
N PRO A 386 19.49 1.33 1.70
CA PRO A 386 18.08 1.36 1.30
C PRO A 386 17.68 2.63 0.55
N VAL A 387 18.16 3.80 0.97
CA VAL A 387 17.87 5.08 0.31
C VAL A 387 18.51 5.12 -1.09
N ARG A 388 19.80 4.76 -1.22
CA ARG A 388 20.48 4.69 -2.53
C ARG A 388 19.79 3.74 -3.47
N VAL A 389 19.50 2.54 -3.01
CA VAL A 389 18.83 1.51 -3.82
C VAL A 389 17.42 1.95 -4.21
N GLY A 390 16.70 2.62 -3.30
CA GLY A 390 15.40 3.22 -3.62
C GLY A 390 15.50 4.23 -4.77
N LEU A 391 16.48 5.14 -4.74
CA LEU A 391 16.72 6.10 -5.82
C LEU A 391 17.13 5.41 -7.13
N MET A 392 17.98 4.39 -7.07
CA MET A 392 18.34 3.59 -8.24
C MET A 392 17.14 2.86 -8.83
N ALA A 393 16.24 2.34 -7.99
CA ALA A 393 15.00 1.70 -8.43
C ALA A 393 14.05 2.70 -9.11
N VAL A 394 13.95 3.93 -8.59
CA VAL A 394 13.18 5.02 -9.25
C VAL A 394 13.77 5.33 -10.63
N ALA A 395 15.09 5.49 -10.72
CA ALA A 395 15.75 5.73 -12.01
C ALA A 395 15.55 4.56 -12.97
N ALA A 396 15.69 3.31 -12.48
CA ALA A 396 15.43 2.11 -13.29
C ALA A 396 13.97 2.06 -13.78
N ASN A 397 12.99 2.41 -12.93
CA ASN A 397 11.60 2.50 -13.35
C ASN A 397 11.40 3.52 -14.47
N ALA A 398 11.96 4.72 -14.34
CA ALA A 398 11.87 5.76 -15.37
C ALA A 398 12.50 5.32 -16.70
N ILE A 399 13.68 4.71 -16.67
CA ILE A 399 14.36 4.19 -17.85
C ILE A 399 13.55 3.07 -18.50
N LEU A 400 13.08 2.11 -17.72
CA LEU A 400 12.28 0.99 -18.22
C LEU A 400 10.94 1.47 -18.80
N ASN A 401 10.29 2.48 -18.21
CA ASN A 401 9.10 3.10 -18.78
C ASN A 401 9.38 3.64 -20.19
N VAL A 402 10.44 4.43 -20.36
CA VAL A 402 10.81 4.99 -21.68
C VAL A 402 11.07 3.87 -22.69
N ILE A 403 11.82 2.83 -22.29
CA ILE A 403 12.15 1.71 -23.16
C ILE A 403 10.90 0.95 -23.59
N PHE A 404 10.08 0.50 -22.64
CA PHE A 404 8.90 -0.32 -22.96
C PHE A 404 7.79 0.44 -23.65
N ILE A 405 7.55 1.72 -23.29
CA ILE A 405 6.62 2.58 -24.01
C ILE A 405 7.09 2.77 -25.46
N GLY A 406 8.40 3.02 -25.65
CA GLY A 406 8.99 3.14 -26.98
C GLY A 406 8.82 1.87 -27.81
N ILE A 407 9.10 0.70 -27.23
CA ILE A 407 8.92 -0.60 -27.92
C ILE A 407 7.44 -0.80 -28.29
N PHE A 408 6.52 -0.57 -27.36
CA PHE A 408 5.08 -0.81 -27.61
C PHE A 408 4.50 0.12 -28.67
N LYS A 409 4.96 1.37 -28.70
CA LYS A 409 4.62 2.29 -29.80
C LYS A 409 5.18 1.86 -31.15
N LEU A 410 6.41 1.34 -31.20
CA LEU A 410 7.03 0.85 -32.43
C LEU A 410 6.30 -0.36 -33.04
N ILE A 411 5.70 -1.23 -32.20
CA ILE A 411 4.95 -2.40 -32.64
C ILE A 411 3.45 -2.17 -32.70
N ASP A 412 2.98 -0.93 -32.48
CA ASP A 412 1.57 -0.52 -32.43
C ASP A 412 0.72 -1.38 -31.47
N TRP A 413 1.27 -1.62 -30.28
CA TRP A 413 0.64 -2.44 -29.25
C TRP A 413 -0.43 -1.66 -28.50
N GLN A 414 -1.69 -2.09 -28.59
CA GLN A 414 -2.84 -1.36 -28.01
C GLN A 414 -2.86 -1.32 -26.47
N ALA A 415 -2.15 -2.22 -25.78
CA ALA A 415 -2.10 -2.27 -24.33
C ALA A 415 -0.84 -1.58 -23.77
N GLU A 416 -0.59 -0.32 -24.15
CA GLU A 416 0.60 0.45 -23.74
C GLU A 416 0.81 0.50 -22.23
N HIS A 417 -0.24 0.48 -21.42
CA HIS A 417 -0.19 0.47 -19.96
C HIS A 417 0.57 -0.72 -19.37
N MET A 418 0.70 -1.84 -20.11
CA MET A 418 1.56 -2.96 -19.71
C MET A 418 3.03 -2.55 -19.55
N ALA A 419 3.49 -1.55 -20.33
CA ALA A 419 4.85 -1.04 -20.21
C ALA A 419 5.14 -0.57 -18.78
N LEU A 420 4.21 0.15 -18.16
CA LEU A 420 4.33 0.64 -16.79
C LEU A 420 4.31 -0.51 -15.76
N ALA A 421 3.51 -1.53 -16.02
CA ALA A 421 3.44 -2.73 -15.18
C ALA A 421 4.75 -3.52 -15.22
N ILE A 422 5.34 -3.71 -16.42
CA ILE A 422 6.65 -4.36 -16.62
C ILE A 422 7.76 -3.52 -15.97
N ALA A 423 7.76 -2.21 -16.19
CA ALA A 423 8.76 -1.31 -15.59
C ALA A 423 8.70 -1.32 -14.06
N SER A 424 7.51 -1.36 -13.47
CA SER A 424 7.32 -1.48 -12.02
C SER A 424 7.89 -2.79 -11.48
N SER A 425 7.62 -3.90 -12.15
CA SER A 425 8.17 -5.22 -11.79
C SER A 425 9.70 -5.26 -11.94
N GLY A 426 10.22 -4.72 -13.04
CA GLY A 426 11.66 -4.61 -13.28
C GLY A 426 12.36 -3.75 -12.23
N SER A 427 11.77 -2.61 -11.88
CA SER A 427 12.28 -1.73 -10.82
C SER A 427 12.30 -2.43 -9.46
N ALA A 428 11.27 -3.21 -9.12
CA ALA A 428 11.23 -4.00 -7.90
C ALA A 428 12.34 -5.07 -7.87
N LEU A 429 12.60 -5.74 -9.00
CA LEU A 429 13.69 -6.70 -9.14
C LEU A 429 15.07 -6.03 -8.96
N VAL A 430 15.28 -4.86 -9.55
CA VAL A 430 16.51 -4.06 -9.35
C VAL A 430 16.64 -3.70 -7.86
N ASN A 431 15.58 -3.24 -7.22
CA ASN A 431 15.59 -2.87 -5.80
C ASN A 431 15.97 -4.07 -4.91
N ALA A 432 15.26 -5.19 -5.04
CA ALA A 432 15.53 -6.39 -4.24
C ALA A 432 16.94 -6.95 -4.52
N GLY A 433 17.36 -7.00 -5.79
CA GLY A 433 18.67 -7.47 -6.18
C GLY A 433 19.82 -6.61 -5.64
N MET A 434 19.67 -5.28 -5.71
CA MET A 434 20.67 -4.34 -5.19
C MET A 434 20.72 -4.36 -3.65
N LEU A 435 19.58 -4.47 -2.96
CA LEU A 435 19.57 -4.65 -1.50
C LEU A 435 20.31 -5.94 -1.13
N TYR A 436 20.03 -7.05 -1.82
CA TYR A 436 20.76 -8.30 -1.61
C TYR A 436 22.24 -8.15 -1.89
N PHE A 437 22.62 -7.49 -2.99
CA PHE A 437 24.03 -7.25 -3.32
C PHE A 437 24.77 -6.50 -2.20
N TYR A 438 24.17 -5.43 -1.65
CA TYR A 438 24.77 -4.68 -0.54
C TYR A 438 24.82 -5.51 0.76
N LEU A 439 23.79 -6.31 1.07
CA LEU A 439 23.83 -7.26 2.20
C LEU A 439 24.96 -8.28 2.06
N HIS A 440 25.14 -8.78 0.84
CA HIS A 440 26.22 -9.72 0.52
C HIS A 440 27.60 -9.05 0.65
N LYS A 441 27.78 -7.87 0.04
CA LYS A 441 29.05 -7.11 0.07
C LYS A 441 29.48 -6.75 1.49
N LYS A 442 28.54 -6.45 2.36
CA LYS A 442 28.79 -6.14 3.78
C LYS A 442 28.91 -7.38 4.67
N ASN A 443 28.89 -8.59 4.09
CA ASN A 443 28.90 -9.87 4.81
C ASN A 443 27.78 -9.98 5.86
N ILE A 444 26.64 -9.30 5.67
CA ILE A 444 25.49 -9.35 6.57
C ILE A 444 24.65 -10.58 6.26
N PHE A 445 24.38 -10.84 4.96
CA PHE A 445 23.57 -11.97 4.51
C PHE A 445 24.09 -12.55 3.21
N ARG A 446 24.04 -13.89 3.10
CA ARG A 446 24.42 -14.65 1.92
C ARG A 446 23.58 -15.92 1.82
N PHE A 447 23.09 -16.23 0.63
CA PHE A 447 22.45 -17.51 0.38
C PHE A 447 23.45 -18.67 0.58
N GLY A 448 23.16 -19.54 1.54
CA GLY A 448 24.02 -20.69 1.85
C GLY A 448 23.83 -21.85 0.87
N ALA A 449 24.68 -22.88 0.98
CA ALA A 449 24.61 -24.06 0.11
C ALA A 449 23.27 -24.82 0.17
N HIS A 450 22.56 -24.75 1.30
CA HIS A 450 21.23 -25.36 1.49
C HIS A 450 20.17 -24.79 0.54
N TRP A 451 20.35 -23.56 0.04
CA TRP A 451 19.42 -22.92 -0.90
C TRP A 451 19.33 -23.66 -2.23
N LYS A 452 20.42 -24.35 -2.69
CA LYS A 452 20.38 -25.16 -3.91
C LYS A 452 19.31 -26.24 -3.83
N LYS A 453 19.26 -26.96 -2.70
CA LYS A 453 18.22 -27.99 -2.45
C LYS A 453 16.83 -27.36 -2.37
N LEU A 454 16.68 -26.25 -1.65
CA LEU A 454 15.40 -25.54 -1.52
C LEU A 454 14.87 -25.07 -2.87
N PHE A 455 15.72 -24.49 -3.72
CA PHE A 455 15.30 -24.06 -5.05
C PHE A 455 14.80 -25.21 -5.90
N VAL A 456 15.46 -26.38 -5.86
CA VAL A 456 14.99 -27.57 -6.60
C VAL A 456 13.62 -28.02 -6.04
N GLN A 457 13.45 -28.08 -4.71
CA GLN A 457 12.19 -28.46 -4.09
C GLN A 457 11.06 -27.48 -4.45
N PHE A 458 11.34 -26.18 -4.40
CA PHE A 458 10.37 -25.15 -4.76
C PHE A 458 10.04 -25.18 -6.26
N ALA A 459 11.03 -25.40 -7.13
CA ALA A 459 10.82 -25.53 -8.56
C ALA A 459 9.88 -26.71 -8.89
N ILE A 460 10.14 -27.88 -8.33
CA ILE A 460 9.28 -29.08 -8.51
C ILE A 460 7.85 -28.78 -8.03
N ALA A 461 7.69 -28.19 -6.84
CA ALA A 461 6.37 -27.87 -6.30
C ALA A 461 5.62 -26.85 -7.16
N ASN A 462 6.31 -25.85 -7.68
CA ASN A 462 5.70 -24.85 -8.57
C ASN A 462 5.33 -25.47 -9.94
N ILE A 463 6.13 -26.34 -10.51
CA ILE A 463 5.80 -27.03 -11.77
C ILE A 463 4.51 -27.87 -11.60
N VAL A 464 4.40 -28.61 -10.49
CA VAL A 464 3.18 -29.38 -10.18
C VAL A 464 1.96 -28.46 -10.01
N MET A 465 2.13 -27.34 -9.30
CA MET A 465 1.08 -26.34 -9.13
C MET A 465 0.64 -25.75 -10.47
N ILE A 466 1.59 -25.40 -11.34
CA ILE A 466 1.29 -24.90 -12.70
C ILE A 466 0.46 -25.91 -13.48
N GLY A 467 0.87 -27.18 -13.48
CA GLY A 467 0.12 -28.25 -14.14
C GLY A 467 -1.30 -28.43 -13.59
N ALA A 468 -1.44 -28.41 -12.26
CA ALA A 468 -2.74 -28.51 -11.59
C ALA A 468 -3.65 -27.32 -11.91
N LEU A 469 -3.12 -26.10 -11.88
CA LEU A 469 -3.87 -24.88 -12.21
C LEU A 469 -4.24 -24.86 -13.69
N TRP A 470 -3.32 -25.23 -14.59
CA TRP A 470 -3.59 -25.31 -16.03
C TRP A 470 -4.73 -26.29 -16.33
N PHE A 471 -4.73 -27.46 -15.69
CA PHE A 471 -5.81 -28.44 -15.82
C PHE A 471 -7.13 -27.92 -15.24
N ALA A 472 -7.10 -27.32 -14.04
CA ALA A 472 -8.28 -26.81 -13.36
C ALA A 472 -8.91 -25.60 -14.08
N LEU A 473 -8.10 -24.78 -14.79
CA LEU A 473 -8.59 -23.66 -15.59
C LEU A 473 -9.54 -24.08 -16.72
N ASN A 474 -9.45 -25.32 -17.23
CA ASN A 474 -10.38 -25.82 -18.23
C ASN A 474 -11.84 -25.95 -17.72
N TRP A 475 -12.05 -25.92 -16.41
CA TRP A 475 -13.38 -26.02 -15.79
C TRP A 475 -13.91 -24.68 -15.30
N TYR A 476 -13.15 -23.60 -15.49
CA TYR A 476 -13.61 -22.26 -15.16
C TYR A 476 -14.64 -21.76 -16.17
N ASP A 477 -15.85 -21.45 -15.67
CA ASP A 477 -16.94 -20.89 -16.48
C ASP A 477 -17.03 -19.37 -16.33
N GLY A 478 -16.39 -18.66 -17.25
CA GLY A 478 -16.41 -17.19 -17.28
C GLY A 478 -17.79 -16.58 -17.57
N THR A 479 -18.80 -17.39 -17.98
CA THR A 479 -20.16 -16.92 -18.26
C THR A 479 -21.10 -17.06 -17.06
N ALA A 480 -20.66 -17.75 -16.01
CA ALA A 480 -21.43 -17.96 -14.78
C ALA A 480 -21.74 -16.65 -14.05
N SER A 481 -22.66 -16.71 -13.09
CA SER A 481 -22.96 -15.57 -12.21
C SER A 481 -21.74 -15.13 -11.42
N GLN A 482 -21.66 -13.86 -11.02
CA GLN A 482 -20.51 -13.31 -10.30
C GLN A 482 -20.15 -14.13 -9.04
N TRP A 483 -21.14 -14.53 -8.26
CA TRP A 483 -20.90 -15.34 -7.05
C TRP A 483 -20.31 -16.71 -7.36
N LEU A 484 -20.77 -17.35 -8.45
CA LEU A 484 -20.23 -18.64 -8.86
C LEU A 484 -18.79 -18.49 -9.35
N ARG A 485 -18.50 -17.47 -10.17
CA ARG A 485 -17.11 -17.15 -10.59
C ARG A 485 -16.18 -16.91 -9.39
N ILE A 486 -16.65 -16.21 -8.35
CA ILE A 486 -15.86 -16.01 -7.12
C ILE A 486 -15.59 -17.36 -6.44
N LEU A 487 -16.59 -18.23 -6.32
CA LEU A 487 -16.41 -19.56 -5.74
C LEU A 487 -15.46 -20.43 -6.57
N GLU A 488 -15.54 -20.37 -7.89
CA GLU A 488 -14.62 -21.07 -8.80
C GLU A 488 -13.19 -20.56 -8.64
N VAL A 489 -12.96 -19.25 -8.57
CA VAL A 489 -11.63 -18.67 -8.32
C VAL A 489 -11.09 -19.10 -6.97
N VAL A 490 -11.91 -19.10 -5.91
CA VAL A 490 -11.52 -19.64 -4.61
C VAL A 490 -11.13 -21.10 -4.71
N GLY A 491 -11.91 -21.90 -5.46
CA GLY A 491 -11.61 -23.30 -5.75
C GLY A 491 -10.27 -23.47 -6.48
N LEU A 492 -10.01 -22.67 -7.52
CA LEU A 492 -8.73 -22.65 -8.24
C LEU A 492 -7.55 -22.31 -7.31
N CYS A 493 -7.72 -21.31 -6.45
CA CYS A 493 -6.69 -20.97 -5.44
C CYS A 493 -6.44 -22.13 -4.48
N LEU A 494 -7.48 -22.83 -4.01
CA LEU A 494 -7.35 -23.99 -3.14
C LEU A 494 -6.65 -25.16 -3.87
N VAL A 495 -6.99 -25.44 -5.12
CA VAL A 495 -6.30 -26.43 -5.96
C VAL A 495 -4.81 -26.10 -6.05
N GLY A 496 -4.46 -24.84 -6.32
CA GLY A 496 -3.07 -24.40 -6.38
C GLY A 496 -2.34 -24.61 -5.06
N ILE A 497 -2.93 -24.18 -3.94
CA ILE A 497 -2.35 -24.33 -2.59
C ILE A 497 -2.15 -25.80 -2.23
N VAL A 498 -3.15 -26.64 -2.46
CA VAL A 498 -3.10 -28.09 -2.16
C VAL A 498 -2.06 -28.79 -3.03
N ALA A 499 -2.08 -28.55 -4.34
CA ALA A 499 -1.11 -29.14 -5.27
C ALA A 499 0.32 -28.73 -4.92
N TYR A 500 0.57 -27.45 -4.65
CA TYR A 500 1.85 -26.94 -4.21
C TYR A 500 2.30 -27.58 -2.90
N GLY A 501 1.41 -27.63 -1.89
CA GLY A 501 1.71 -28.18 -0.58
C GLY A 501 2.05 -29.69 -0.64
N ILE A 502 1.26 -30.48 -1.37
CA ILE A 502 1.50 -31.92 -1.55
C ILE A 502 2.85 -32.13 -2.28
N ALA A 503 3.08 -31.44 -3.38
CA ALA A 503 4.32 -31.56 -4.14
C ALA A 503 5.54 -31.14 -3.32
N LEU A 504 5.42 -30.09 -2.49
CA LEU A 504 6.48 -29.63 -1.61
C LEU A 504 6.84 -30.68 -0.55
N LEU A 505 5.81 -31.34 0.06
CA LEU A 505 6.02 -32.44 1.01
C LEU A 505 6.63 -33.65 0.32
N ALA A 506 6.16 -33.99 -0.88
CA ALA A 506 6.71 -35.09 -1.68
C ALA A 506 8.17 -34.87 -2.10
N ALA A 507 8.53 -33.60 -2.38
CA ALA A 507 9.91 -33.19 -2.65
C ALA A 507 10.81 -33.21 -1.39
N GLY A 508 10.27 -33.63 -0.23
CA GLY A 508 11.01 -33.78 1.02
C GLY A 508 11.21 -32.51 1.82
N PHE A 509 10.46 -31.45 1.51
CA PHE A 509 10.42 -30.26 2.35
C PHE A 509 9.54 -30.56 3.57
N ARG A 510 10.06 -30.28 4.76
CA ARG A 510 9.34 -30.49 6.02
C ARG A 510 9.20 -29.17 6.78
N PRO A 511 8.10 -28.94 7.52
CA PRO A 511 7.92 -27.74 8.36
C PRO A 511 9.07 -27.50 9.34
N ARG A 512 9.81 -28.55 9.70
CA ARG A 512 11.03 -28.46 10.54
C ARG A 512 12.12 -27.58 9.90
N HIS A 513 12.14 -27.48 8.56
CA HIS A 513 13.10 -26.62 7.85
C HIS A 513 12.79 -25.13 8.00
N LEU A 514 11.61 -24.78 8.54
CA LEU A 514 11.21 -23.40 8.89
C LEU A 514 11.42 -23.10 10.38
N LYS A 515 11.85 -24.06 11.20
CA LYS A 515 12.23 -23.77 12.58
C LYS A 515 13.58 -23.07 12.62
N HIS A 516 13.72 -22.11 13.55
CA HIS A 516 14.94 -21.32 13.80
C HIS A 516 16.09 -22.16 14.32
#